data_e90e6fca519732466fbab8b4f814936d
#
_entry.id   e90e6fca519732466fbab8b4f814936d
#
_cell.length_a   1.000
_cell.length_b   1.000
_cell.length_c   1.000
_cell.angle_alpha   90.00
_cell.angle_beta   90.00
_cell.angle_gamma   90.00
#
_symmetry.space_group_name_H-M   'P 1'
#
loop_
_entity.id
_entity.type
_entity.pdbx_description
1 polymer ?
#
loop_
_entity_poly.entity_id
_entity_poly.type
_entity_poly.pdbx_seq_one_letter_code
_entity_poly.pdbx_strand_id
1 'polypeptide(L)'
;FGERSLFQFLNRTCTPFGKETLSRWLRQPLDKKEAIETRQQAIKELSKYPDFRETFRITGCLYKNEETGMKDLKEWIESPLVFLPKKSNQWICWAVPCINILLFALGMLDILSMSWFGLAFCSFVIASSKLVRRITRIQESYNKTLKMLSTYARLIELADKQPMGSPLLISLKKEFE
;
A
#
# COMPACT_ATOMS: atom_id res chain seq x y z
N PHE A 1 17.54 14.88 10.25
CA PHE A 1 17.83 16.01 9.36
C PHE A 1 16.79 17.10 9.63
N GLY A 2 17.23 18.27 10.13
CA GLY A 2 16.37 19.40 10.46
C GLY A 2 16.10 20.33 9.27
N GLU A 3 15.36 21.41 9.53
CA GLU A 3 15.14 22.49 8.57
C GLU A 3 16.48 23.10 8.12
N ARG A 4 16.58 23.49 6.85
CA ARG A 4 17.77 24.02 6.18
C ARG A 4 18.98 23.07 6.12
N SER A 5 18.74 21.76 6.24
CA SER A 5 19.81 20.76 6.10
C SER A 5 20.18 20.53 4.64
N LEU A 6 21.41 20.01 4.40
CA LEU A 6 21.85 19.58 3.08
C LEU A 6 20.89 18.53 2.49
N PHE A 7 20.35 17.65 3.32
CA PHE A 7 19.35 16.68 2.91
C PHE A 7 18.11 17.36 2.30
N GLN A 8 17.56 18.39 2.95
CA GLN A 8 16.40 19.11 2.45
C GLN A 8 16.67 19.78 1.10
N PHE A 9 17.87 20.33 0.93
CA PHE A 9 18.29 20.96 -0.32
C PHE A 9 18.40 19.94 -1.47
N LEU A 10 19.00 18.78 -1.20
CA LEU A 10 19.25 17.74 -2.21
C LEU A 10 18.03 16.85 -2.47
N ASN A 11 17.08 16.77 -1.53
CA ASN A 11 15.98 15.82 -1.61
C ASN A 11 15.02 16.15 -2.76
N ARG A 12 15.11 15.38 -3.82
CA ARG A 12 14.22 15.35 -4.98
C ARG A 12 13.50 14.01 -5.12
N THR A 13 13.57 13.19 -4.08
CA THR A 13 12.97 11.84 -4.09
C THR A 13 11.45 11.93 -3.99
N CYS A 14 10.77 11.03 -4.67
CA CYS A 14 9.31 10.94 -4.69
C CYS A 14 8.79 9.73 -3.91
N THR A 15 9.68 8.78 -3.62
CA THR A 15 9.31 7.55 -2.91
C THR A 15 9.92 7.51 -1.50
N PRO A 16 9.26 6.86 -0.53
CA PRO A 16 9.79 6.67 0.82
C PRO A 16 11.16 5.97 0.82
N PHE A 17 11.33 4.92 -0.01
CA PHE A 17 12.60 4.20 -0.14
C PHE A 17 13.71 5.08 -0.71
N GLY A 18 13.41 5.90 -1.72
CA GLY A 18 14.38 6.86 -2.26
C GLY A 18 14.83 7.87 -1.21
N LYS A 19 13.88 8.38 -0.41
CA LYS A 19 14.16 9.30 0.69
C LYS A 19 15.06 8.67 1.77
N GLU A 20 14.77 7.45 2.16
CA GLU A 20 15.57 6.70 3.14
C GLU A 20 16.96 6.40 2.61
N THR A 21 17.07 5.96 1.36
CA THR A 21 18.37 5.67 0.72
C THR A 21 19.23 6.92 0.59
N LEU A 22 18.66 8.08 0.16
CA LEU A 22 19.38 9.35 0.12
C LEU A 22 19.87 9.76 1.52
N SER A 23 19.02 9.63 2.54
CA SER A 23 19.37 9.89 3.94
C SER A 23 20.53 9.02 4.41
N ARG A 24 20.52 7.73 4.07
CA ARG A 24 21.59 6.78 4.41
C ARG A 24 22.90 7.15 3.71
N TRP A 25 22.87 7.48 2.43
CA TRP A 25 24.05 7.89 1.68
C TRP A 25 24.71 9.18 2.23
N LEU A 26 23.91 10.10 2.72
CA LEU A 26 24.45 11.33 3.34
C LEU A 26 25.03 11.08 4.73
N ARG A 27 24.52 10.08 5.46
CA ARG A 27 25.06 9.71 6.79
C ARG A 27 26.29 8.82 6.71
N GLN A 28 26.35 7.97 5.67
CA GLN A 28 27.40 6.98 5.47
C GLN A 28 27.93 7.13 4.05
N PRO A 29 28.83 8.12 3.83
CA PRO A 29 29.46 8.30 2.53
C PRO A 29 30.36 7.11 2.20
N LEU A 30 30.59 6.89 0.89
CA LEU A 30 31.54 5.89 0.42
C LEU A 30 32.94 6.35 0.71
N ASP A 31 33.81 5.44 1.16
CA ASP A 31 35.20 5.65 1.49
C ASP A 31 36.17 5.06 0.42
N LYS A 32 35.70 4.06 -0.35
CA LYS A 32 36.46 3.37 -1.37
C LYS A 32 36.38 4.12 -2.71
N LYS A 33 37.56 4.46 -3.27
CA LYS A 33 37.68 5.18 -4.54
C LYS A 33 36.92 4.50 -5.67
N GLU A 34 37.08 3.19 -5.83
CA GLU A 34 36.41 2.41 -6.89
C GLU A 34 34.88 2.49 -6.81
N ALA A 35 34.30 2.41 -5.60
CA ALA A 35 32.86 2.52 -5.37
C ALA A 35 32.35 3.93 -5.69
N ILE A 36 33.14 4.96 -5.38
CA ILE A 36 32.83 6.36 -5.70
C ILE A 36 32.84 6.55 -7.23
N GLU A 37 33.89 6.11 -7.92
CA GLU A 37 34.01 6.23 -9.38
C GLU A 37 32.89 5.49 -10.11
N THR A 38 32.55 4.27 -9.68
CA THR A 38 31.47 3.47 -10.25
C THR A 38 30.13 4.19 -10.09
N ARG A 39 29.86 4.79 -8.92
CA ARG A 39 28.65 5.57 -8.68
C ARG A 39 28.60 6.84 -9.53
N GLN A 40 29.73 7.53 -9.67
CA GLN A 40 29.82 8.72 -10.52
C GLN A 40 29.58 8.40 -12.00
N GLN A 41 30.10 7.27 -12.50
CA GLN A 41 29.82 6.80 -13.86
C GLN A 41 28.31 6.56 -14.08
N ALA A 42 27.65 5.89 -13.14
CA ALA A 42 26.19 5.66 -13.22
C ALA A 42 25.40 6.98 -13.22
N ILE A 43 25.76 7.94 -12.36
CA ILE A 43 25.13 9.27 -12.33
C ILE A 43 25.35 10.02 -13.65
N LYS A 44 26.58 9.99 -14.18
CA LYS A 44 26.93 10.62 -15.45
C LYS A 44 26.17 10.01 -16.63
N GLU A 45 25.94 8.70 -16.60
CA GLU A 45 25.11 8.02 -17.60
C GLU A 45 23.64 8.46 -17.49
N LEU A 46 23.03 8.37 -16.31
CA LEU A 46 21.65 8.78 -16.08
C LEU A 46 21.40 10.26 -16.38
N SER A 47 22.43 11.10 -16.28
CA SER A 47 22.31 12.53 -16.63
C SER A 47 22.04 12.77 -18.11
N LYS A 48 22.41 11.81 -18.98
CA LYS A 48 22.21 11.89 -20.43
C LYS A 48 20.76 11.58 -20.85
N TYR A 49 19.95 11.04 -19.96
CA TYR A 49 18.56 10.65 -20.23
C TYR A 49 17.55 11.53 -19.45
N PRO A 50 17.35 12.79 -19.85
CA PRO A 50 16.44 13.71 -19.13
C PRO A 50 15.00 13.21 -19.14
N ASP A 51 14.51 12.72 -20.27
CA ASP A 51 13.11 12.24 -20.43
C ASP A 51 12.82 11.03 -19.53
N PHE A 52 13.77 10.10 -19.44
CA PHE A 52 13.67 8.96 -18.52
C PHE A 52 13.59 9.44 -17.07
N ARG A 53 14.49 10.35 -16.65
CA ARG A 53 14.52 10.86 -15.28
C ARG A 53 13.23 11.61 -14.92
N GLU A 54 12.69 12.39 -15.87
CA GLU A 54 11.45 13.11 -15.68
C GLU A 54 10.26 12.16 -15.55
N THR A 55 10.11 11.22 -16.49
CA THR A 55 9.05 10.19 -16.46
C THR A 55 9.13 9.36 -15.20
N PHE A 56 10.32 8.91 -14.82
CA PHE A 56 10.54 8.13 -13.60
C PHE A 56 10.13 8.92 -12.35
N ARG A 57 10.51 10.19 -12.28
CA ARG A 57 10.14 11.08 -11.20
C ARG A 57 8.64 11.34 -11.15
N ILE A 58 7.99 11.64 -12.28
CA ILE A 58 6.55 11.87 -12.36
C ILE A 58 5.82 10.61 -11.86
N THR A 59 6.19 9.44 -12.37
CA THR A 59 5.60 8.16 -11.96
C THR A 59 5.73 7.93 -10.46
N GLY A 60 6.89 8.19 -9.88
CA GLY A 60 7.11 8.06 -8.43
C GLY A 60 6.33 9.09 -7.61
N CYS A 61 6.12 10.30 -8.15
CA CYS A 61 5.41 11.38 -7.45
C CYS A 61 3.88 11.27 -7.53
N LEU A 62 3.31 10.51 -8.44
CA LEU A 62 1.86 10.31 -8.55
C LEU A 62 1.22 9.80 -7.25
N TYR A 63 1.99 9.12 -6.41
CA TYR A 63 1.53 8.53 -5.15
C TYR A 63 2.27 9.06 -3.91
N LYS A 64 2.86 10.25 -4.03
CA LYS A 64 3.66 10.87 -2.95
C LYS A 64 2.88 11.12 -1.66
N ASN A 65 1.56 11.28 -1.74
CA ASN A 65 0.71 11.60 -0.59
C ASN A 65 0.34 10.37 0.26
N GLU A 66 0.73 9.18 -0.14
CA GLU A 66 0.52 7.98 0.65
C GLU A 66 1.80 7.70 1.44
N GLU A 67 1.89 8.23 2.66
CA GLU A 67 2.97 7.95 3.63
C GLU A 67 2.93 6.50 4.14
N THR A 68 2.69 5.56 3.25
CA THR A 68 2.76 4.13 3.58
C THR A 68 4.24 3.77 3.65
N GLY A 69 4.78 3.83 4.85
CA GLY A 69 6.18 3.49 5.11
C GLY A 69 6.44 1.99 4.92
N MET A 70 7.72 1.62 4.81
CA MET A 70 8.20 0.23 4.81
C MET A 70 7.60 -0.58 5.96
N LYS A 71 7.38 0.05 7.11
CA LYS A 71 6.78 -0.59 8.30
C LYS A 71 5.37 -1.07 8.04
N ASP A 72 4.53 -0.21 7.42
CA ASP A 72 3.13 -0.55 7.12
C ASP A 72 3.05 -1.67 6.09
N LEU A 73 3.96 -1.69 5.10
CA LEU A 73 4.04 -2.78 4.13
C LEU A 73 4.45 -4.08 4.79
N LYS A 74 5.44 -4.05 5.67
CA LYS A 74 5.91 -5.22 6.41
C LYS A 74 4.83 -5.76 7.35
N GLU A 75 4.18 -4.88 8.12
CA GLU A 75 3.06 -5.22 8.97
C GLU A 75 1.88 -5.80 8.16
N TRP A 76 1.65 -5.27 6.94
CA TRP A 76 0.63 -5.79 6.04
C TRP A 76 0.96 -7.19 5.52
N ILE A 77 2.22 -7.45 5.13
CA ILE A 77 2.67 -8.78 4.67
C ILE A 77 2.64 -9.79 5.82
N GLU A 78 3.03 -9.38 7.02
CA GLU A 78 3.05 -10.22 8.23
C GLU A 78 1.67 -10.35 8.87
N SER A 79 0.72 -9.47 8.52
CA SER A 79 -0.64 -9.53 9.06
C SER A 79 -1.32 -10.83 8.61
N PRO A 80 -1.82 -11.65 9.54
CA PRO A 80 -2.57 -12.85 9.15
C PRO A 80 -3.76 -12.42 8.29
N LEU A 81 -4.05 -13.19 7.25
CA LEU A 81 -5.25 -13.04 6.43
C LEU A 81 -6.49 -13.18 7.32
N VAL A 82 -6.87 -12.10 7.98
CA VAL A 82 -7.96 -12.03 8.97
C VAL A 82 -9.32 -12.34 8.32
N PHE A 83 -9.34 -12.53 7.02
CA PHE A 83 -10.54 -12.74 6.21
C PHE A 83 -10.90 -14.19 5.88
N LEU A 84 -10.15 -15.16 6.39
CA LEU A 84 -10.71 -16.52 6.33
C LEU A 84 -11.90 -16.55 7.31
N PRO A 85 -13.15 -16.51 6.81
CA PRO A 85 -14.30 -16.64 7.70
C PRO A 85 -14.15 -17.99 8.38
N LYS A 86 -13.93 -17.99 9.69
CA LYS A 86 -14.05 -19.23 10.48
C LYS A 86 -15.36 -19.88 10.02
N LYS A 87 -15.34 -21.12 9.62
CA LYS A 87 -16.51 -21.89 9.13
C LYS A 87 -17.76 -21.69 10.02
N SER A 88 -17.53 -21.40 11.30
CA SER A 88 -18.52 -20.99 12.32
C SER A 88 -19.29 -19.70 11.97
N ASN A 89 -18.68 -18.73 11.26
CA ASN A 89 -19.35 -17.46 10.96
C ASN A 89 -20.27 -17.51 9.74
N GLN A 90 -20.15 -18.52 8.89
CA GLN A 90 -21.06 -18.69 7.74
C GLN A 90 -22.48 -18.97 8.18
N TRP A 91 -22.67 -19.72 9.25
CA TRP A 91 -24.00 -20.01 9.81
C TRP A 91 -24.73 -18.75 10.28
N ILE A 92 -23.99 -17.77 10.82
CA ILE A 92 -24.57 -16.50 11.27
C ILE A 92 -25.13 -15.71 10.08
N CYS A 93 -24.43 -15.72 8.94
CA CYS A 93 -24.88 -15.03 7.74
C CYS A 93 -26.20 -15.56 7.18
N TRP A 94 -26.50 -16.83 7.39
CA TRP A 94 -27.78 -17.43 6.97
C TRP A 94 -28.83 -17.42 8.06
N ALA A 95 -28.44 -17.68 9.31
CA ALA A 95 -29.39 -17.76 10.44
C ALA A 95 -30.07 -16.42 10.71
N VAL A 96 -29.32 -15.31 10.64
CA VAL A 96 -29.89 -13.99 10.97
C VAL A 96 -30.96 -13.53 9.99
N PRO A 97 -30.79 -13.58 8.65
CA PRO A 97 -31.86 -13.29 7.71
C PRO A 97 -33.07 -14.22 7.88
N CYS A 98 -32.85 -15.53 8.08
CA CYS A 98 -33.96 -16.50 8.29
C CYS A 98 -34.77 -16.17 9.54
N ILE A 99 -34.12 -15.81 10.64
CA ILE A 99 -34.82 -15.41 11.88
C ILE A 99 -35.63 -14.14 11.65
N ASN A 100 -35.07 -13.13 10.94
CA ASN A 100 -35.83 -11.91 10.64
C ASN A 100 -37.06 -12.16 9.75
N ILE A 101 -36.92 -13.04 8.73
CA ILE A 101 -38.07 -13.41 7.87
C ILE A 101 -39.10 -14.15 8.66
N LEU A 102 -38.69 -15.06 9.55
CA LEU A 102 -39.64 -15.81 10.42
C LEU A 102 -40.40 -14.87 11.37
N LEU A 103 -39.70 -13.93 12.02
CA LEU A 103 -40.31 -12.94 12.90
C LEU A 103 -41.30 -12.03 12.15
N PHE A 104 -40.94 -11.66 10.91
CA PHE A 104 -41.88 -10.89 10.06
C PHE A 104 -43.15 -11.67 9.73
N ALA A 105 -42.98 -12.94 9.32
CA ALA A 105 -44.13 -13.82 9.00
C ALA A 105 -45.05 -14.04 10.21
N LEU A 106 -44.47 -14.26 11.41
CA LEU A 106 -45.22 -14.41 12.65
C LEU A 106 -45.93 -13.12 13.06
N GLY A 107 -45.37 -11.96 12.77
CA GLY A 107 -45.99 -10.65 12.99
C GLY A 107 -47.17 -10.41 12.02
N MET A 108 -47.08 -10.89 10.76
CA MET A 108 -48.15 -10.80 9.77
C MET A 108 -49.33 -11.71 10.11
N LEU A 109 -49.11 -12.82 10.80
CA LEU A 109 -50.14 -13.76 11.25
C LEU A 109 -50.78 -13.36 12.59
N ASP A 110 -50.43 -12.18 13.11
CA ASP A 110 -50.91 -11.64 14.41
C ASP A 110 -50.59 -12.53 15.63
N ILE A 111 -49.63 -13.47 15.46
CA ILE A 111 -49.18 -14.37 16.53
C ILE A 111 -48.20 -13.65 17.47
N LEU A 112 -47.39 -12.74 16.93
CA LEU A 112 -46.43 -11.93 17.67
C LEU A 112 -46.60 -10.44 17.35
N SER A 113 -46.39 -9.59 18.35
CA SER A 113 -46.40 -8.14 18.13
C SER A 113 -45.30 -7.74 17.13
N MET A 114 -45.66 -6.93 16.13
CA MET A 114 -44.76 -6.39 15.11
C MET A 114 -43.53 -5.63 15.69
N SER A 115 -43.66 -5.19 16.95
CA SER A 115 -42.56 -4.54 17.70
C SER A 115 -41.33 -5.42 17.87
N TRP A 116 -41.51 -6.74 18.03
CA TRP A 116 -40.39 -7.69 18.17
C TRP A 116 -39.59 -7.82 16.89
N PHE A 117 -40.24 -7.83 15.73
CA PHE A 117 -39.55 -7.77 14.44
C PHE A 117 -38.75 -6.46 14.31
N GLY A 118 -39.36 -5.31 14.65
CA GLY A 118 -38.69 -4.02 14.60
C GLY A 118 -37.43 -3.99 15.46
N LEU A 119 -37.49 -4.50 16.69
CA LEU A 119 -36.30 -4.61 17.58
C LEU A 119 -35.21 -5.51 17.02
N ALA A 120 -35.58 -6.69 16.52
CA ALA A 120 -34.61 -7.63 15.92
C ALA A 120 -33.96 -7.04 14.68
N PHE A 121 -34.76 -6.39 13.81
CA PHE A 121 -34.26 -5.74 12.61
C PHE A 121 -33.31 -4.57 12.93
N CYS A 122 -33.66 -3.69 13.88
CA CYS A 122 -32.77 -2.61 14.31
C CYS A 122 -31.44 -3.13 14.89
N SER A 123 -31.48 -4.17 15.71
CA SER A 123 -30.27 -4.77 16.27
C SER A 123 -29.40 -5.36 15.18
N PHE A 124 -29.94 -5.99 14.16
CA PHE A 124 -29.26 -6.51 13.00
C PHE A 124 -28.60 -5.37 12.19
N VAL A 125 -29.30 -4.28 11.91
CA VAL A 125 -28.75 -3.11 11.17
C VAL A 125 -27.58 -2.51 11.93
N ILE A 126 -27.66 -2.36 13.26
CA ILE A 126 -26.59 -1.83 14.09
C ILE A 126 -25.36 -2.77 14.06
N ALA A 127 -25.57 -4.07 14.20
CA ALA A 127 -24.49 -5.05 14.14
C ALA A 127 -23.82 -5.08 12.75
N SER A 128 -24.63 -5.07 11.68
CA SER A 128 -24.15 -5.03 10.30
C SER A 128 -23.35 -3.76 10.01
N SER A 129 -23.78 -2.60 10.49
CA SER A 129 -23.08 -1.34 10.28
C SER A 129 -21.68 -1.32 10.91
N LYS A 130 -21.53 -1.95 12.08
CA LYS A 130 -20.20 -2.11 12.71
C LYS A 130 -19.28 -3.02 11.89
N LEU A 131 -19.83 -4.10 11.34
CA LEU A 131 -19.08 -5.04 10.51
C LEU A 131 -18.64 -4.37 9.19
N VAL A 132 -19.56 -3.67 8.53
CA VAL A 132 -19.27 -2.93 7.28
C VAL A 132 -18.14 -1.91 7.50
N ARG A 133 -18.20 -1.11 8.56
CA ARG A 133 -17.15 -0.13 8.88
C ARG A 133 -15.79 -0.80 9.07
N ARG A 134 -15.74 -1.99 9.67
CA ARG A 134 -14.50 -2.75 9.84
C ARG A 134 -13.95 -3.22 8.49
N ILE A 135 -14.83 -3.73 7.62
CA ILE A 135 -14.47 -4.19 6.27
C ILE A 135 -13.95 -3.03 5.43
N THR A 136 -14.63 -1.87 5.45
CA THR A 136 -14.23 -0.69 4.69
C THR A 136 -12.84 -0.21 5.08
N ARG A 137 -12.50 -0.16 6.37
CA ARG A 137 -11.16 0.23 6.81
C ARG A 137 -10.07 -0.70 6.28
N ILE A 138 -10.31 -2.01 6.28
CA ILE A 138 -9.37 -2.99 5.76
C ILE A 138 -9.22 -2.83 4.25
N GLN A 139 -10.33 -2.59 3.56
CA GLN A 139 -10.33 -2.39 2.10
C GLN A 139 -9.59 -1.12 1.70
N GLU A 140 -9.71 -0.04 2.47
CA GLU A 140 -8.93 1.18 2.26
C GLU A 140 -7.43 0.96 2.42
N SER A 141 -7.01 0.25 3.48
CA SER A 141 -5.61 -0.11 3.70
C SER A 141 -5.08 -0.99 2.56
N TYR A 142 -5.86 -1.97 2.11
CA TYR A 142 -5.52 -2.83 0.99
C TYR A 142 -5.33 -2.06 -0.32
N ASN A 143 -6.26 -1.16 -0.63
CA ASN A 143 -6.19 -0.33 -1.83
C ASN A 143 -4.94 0.58 -1.85
N LYS A 144 -4.56 1.14 -0.70
CA LYS A 144 -3.33 1.93 -0.58
C LYS A 144 -2.09 1.09 -0.90
N THR A 145 -2.00 -0.10 -0.32
CA THR A 145 -0.87 -1.00 -0.55
C THR A 145 -0.79 -1.45 -2.00
N LEU A 146 -1.91 -1.79 -2.63
CA LEU A 146 -1.95 -2.16 -4.05
C LEU A 146 -1.50 -1.03 -4.95
N LYS A 147 -1.92 0.20 -4.69
CA LYS A 147 -1.47 1.38 -5.45
C LYS A 147 0.04 1.59 -5.31
N MET A 148 0.57 1.43 -4.12
CA MET A 148 2.01 1.53 -3.88
C MET A 148 2.76 0.48 -4.69
N LEU A 149 2.36 -0.79 -4.60
CA LEU A 149 2.98 -1.89 -5.35
C LEU A 149 2.90 -1.66 -6.87
N SER A 150 1.76 -1.18 -7.38
CA SER A 150 1.60 -0.87 -8.80
C SER A 150 2.55 0.26 -9.26
N THR A 151 2.81 1.24 -8.39
CA THR A 151 3.77 2.30 -8.69
C THR A 151 5.19 1.76 -8.77
N TYR A 152 5.60 0.91 -7.81
CA TYR A 152 6.93 0.30 -7.87
C TYR A 152 7.08 -0.63 -9.08
N ALA A 153 6.06 -1.40 -9.42
CA ALA A 153 6.07 -2.23 -10.63
C ALA A 153 6.29 -1.37 -11.89
N ARG A 154 5.61 -0.22 -11.99
CA ARG A 154 5.83 0.71 -13.10
C ARG A 154 7.21 1.34 -13.11
N LEU A 155 7.76 1.68 -11.94
CA LEU A 155 9.13 2.22 -11.85
C LEU A 155 10.16 1.17 -12.29
N ILE A 156 9.98 -0.08 -11.89
CA ILE A 156 10.83 -1.20 -12.32
C ILE A 156 10.71 -1.41 -13.83
N GLU A 157 9.50 -1.41 -14.39
CA GLU A 157 9.27 -1.53 -15.83
C GLU A 157 9.94 -0.41 -16.63
N LEU A 158 9.88 0.84 -16.13
CA LEU A 158 10.57 1.96 -16.75
C LEU A 158 12.10 1.80 -16.69
N ALA A 159 12.63 1.33 -15.57
CA ALA A 159 14.05 1.07 -15.42
C ALA A 159 14.50 -0.09 -16.31
N ASP A 160 13.68 -1.11 -16.48
CA ASP A 160 13.98 -2.26 -17.34
C ASP A 160 14.04 -1.89 -18.81
N LYS A 161 13.12 -1.09 -19.30
CA LYS A 161 13.08 -0.61 -20.69
C LYS A 161 14.22 0.34 -21.06
N GLN A 162 14.86 0.97 -20.06
CA GLN A 162 15.95 1.90 -20.32
C GLN A 162 17.24 1.14 -20.60
N PRO A 163 17.92 1.37 -21.74
CA PRO A 163 19.25 0.82 -21.98
C PRO A 163 20.26 1.45 -21.01
N MET A 164 20.95 0.64 -20.26
CA MET A 164 21.94 1.04 -19.27
C MET A 164 23.24 0.33 -19.53
N GLY A 165 24.38 1.08 -19.52
CA GLY A 165 25.71 0.57 -19.84
C GLY A 165 26.66 0.53 -18.65
N SER A 166 26.43 1.31 -17.58
CA SER A 166 27.36 1.33 -16.44
C SER A 166 27.23 0.06 -15.59
N PRO A 167 28.33 -0.47 -15.06
CA PRO A 167 28.32 -1.72 -14.29
C PRO A 167 27.36 -1.71 -13.11
N LEU A 168 27.26 -0.57 -12.41
CA LEU A 168 26.34 -0.42 -11.27
C LEU A 168 24.87 -0.52 -11.70
N LEU A 169 24.48 0.14 -12.80
CA LEU A 169 23.10 0.12 -13.26
C LEU A 169 22.72 -1.26 -13.80
N ILE A 170 23.66 -1.95 -14.47
CA ILE A 170 23.46 -3.32 -14.93
C ILE A 170 23.28 -4.29 -13.75
N SER A 171 24.12 -4.15 -12.70
CA SER A 171 23.97 -5.01 -11.52
C SER A 171 22.65 -4.78 -10.79
N LEU A 172 22.23 -3.53 -10.65
CA LEU A 172 20.92 -3.20 -10.06
C LEU A 172 19.76 -3.73 -10.90
N LYS A 173 19.88 -3.71 -12.23
CA LYS A 173 18.86 -4.25 -13.13
C LYS A 173 18.71 -5.76 -12.97
N LYS A 174 19.79 -6.50 -12.82
CA LYS A 174 19.78 -7.95 -12.57
C LYS A 174 19.17 -8.35 -11.22
N GLU A 175 19.09 -7.45 -10.26
CA GLU A 175 18.42 -7.71 -8.98
C GLU A 175 16.87 -7.69 -9.10
N PHE A 176 16.34 -7.18 -10.21
CA PHE A 176 14.90 -7.13 -10.49
C PHE A 176 14.39 -8.29 -11.36
N GLU A 177 15.30 -9.01 -12.02
CA GLU A 177 15.00 -10.23 -12.79
C GLU A 177 14.91 -11.45 -11.84
#